data_43c49a7f0c76d9479a3f2efcfa142e40
#
_entry.id   43c49a7f0c76d9479a3f2efcfa142e40
#
_cell.length_a   1.000
_cell.length_b   1.000
_cell.length_c   1.000
_cell.angle_alpha   90.00
_cell.angle_beta   90.00
_cell.angle_gamma   90.00
#
_symmetry.space_group_name_H-M   'P 1'
#
loop_
_entity.id
_entity.type
_entity.pdbx_description
1 polymer ?
#
loop_
_entity_poly.entity_id
_entity_poly.type
_entity_poly.pdbx_seq_one_letter_code
_entity_poly.pdbx_strand_id
1 'polypeptide(L)'
;MLHSSLLTQIDAVARAGSIRGASDLLNVSASSINRRLLQLEEELGSPLFLRQKSGMRPTAAGEVLLAHIRQTLRDADRMANRLEELRGTHGARVRISAMQGLTEGLLPRVLAEFRENHPAVSVTVHARVLG
;
A
#
# COMPACT_ATOMS: atom_id res chain seq x y z
N MET A 1 10.02 2.29 9.57
CA MET A 1 10.08 2.12 8.11
C MET A 1 10.99 3.17 7.51
N LEU A 2 11.82 2.76 6.59
CA LEU A 2 12.82 3.62 5.96
C LEU A 2 12.21 4.65 5.01
N HIS A 3 11.01 4.45 4.56
CA HIS A 3 10.34 5.37 3.67
C HIS A 3 9.26 6.16 4.40
N SER A 4 9.19 7.42 4.04
CA SER A 4 8.28 8.35 4.65
C SER A 4 6.83 7.91 4.41
N SER A 5 6.00 8.10 5.42
CA SER A 5 4.55 7.88 5.33
C SER A 5 3.90 8.73 4.23
N LEU A 6 4.57 9.77 3.76
CA LEU A 6 4.09 10.64 2.68
C LEU A 6 3.81 9.84 1.40
N LEU A 7 4.73 8.95 0.99
CA LEU A 7 4.56 8.14 -0.22
C LEU A 7 3.33 7.23 -0.13
N THR A 8 3.15 6.60 1.03
CA THR A 8 1.98 5.75 1.29
C THR A 8 0.69 6.56 1.27
N GLN A 9 0.71 7.77 1.83
CA GLN A 9 -0.47 8.65 1.84
C GLN A 9 -0.86 9.11 0.44
N ILE A 10 0.09 9.47 -0.41
CA ILE A 10 -0.18 9.88 -1.79
C ILE A 10 -0.74 8.72 -2.62
N ASP A 11 -0.15 7.55 -2.50
CA ASP A 11 -0.68 6.35 -3.16
C ASP A 11 -2.10 6.02 -2.70
N ALA A 12 -2.39 6.16 -1.41
CA ALA A 12 -3.73 5.95 -0.86
C ALA A 12 -4.75 6.94 -1.42
N VAL A 13 -4.39 8.21 -1.60
CA VAL A 13 -5.28 9.21 -2.22
C VAL A 13 -5.63 8.79 -3.65
N ALA A 14 -4.65 8.34 -4.42
CA ALA A 14 -4.87 7.87 -5.78
C ALA A 14 -5.77 6.62 -5.83
N ARG A 15 -5.54 5.66 -4.96
CA ARG A 15 -6.32 4.41 -4.89
C ARG A 15 -7.74 4.64 -4.42
N ALA A 16 -7.92 5.45 -3.39
CA ALA A 16 -9.24 5.77 -2.84
C ALA A 16 -10.03 6.76 -3.70
N GLY A 17 -9.34 7.55 -4.54
CA GLY A 17 -9.95 8.61 -5.34
C GLY A 17 -10.37 9.83 -4.54
N SER A 18 -9.99 9.94 -3.27
CA SER A 18 -10.28 11.07 -2.41
C SER A 18 -9.34 11.12 -1.20
N ILE A 19 -9.14 12.32 -0.66
CA ILE A 19 -8.38 12.50 0.58
C ILE A 19 -9.12 11.85 1.77
N ARG A 20 -10.44 11.95 1.80
CA ARG A 20 -11.26 11.33 2.85
C ARG A 20 -11.15 9.81 2.84
N GLY A 21 -11.20 9.20 1.66
CA GLY A 21 -11.01 7.76 1.52
C GLY A 21 -9.62 7.32 1.96
N ALA A 22 -8.58 8.07 1.63
CA ALA A 22 -7.22 7.80 2.09
C ALA A 22 -7.10 7.92 3.61
N SER A 23 -7.74 8.95 4.19
CA SER A 23 -7.82 9.14 5.64
C SER A 23 -8.43 7.92 6.34
N ASP A 24 -9.52 7.42 5.83
CA ASP A 24 -10.19 6.23 6.37
C ASP A 24 -9.32 4.97 6.25
N LEU A 25 -8.65 4.79 5.11
CA LEU A 25 -7.76 3.64 4.89
C LEU A 25 -6.55 3.63 5.82
N LEU A 26 -5.95 4.79 6.05
CA LEU A 26 -4.68 4.90 6.77
C LEU A 26 -4.84 5.32 8.23
N ASN A 27 -6.04 5.65 8.65
CA ASN A 27 -6.33 6.18 9.98
C ASN A 27 -5.46 7.41 10.31
N VAL A 28 -5.35 8.31 9.36
CA VAL A 28 -4.63 9.58 9.44
C VAL A 28 -5.60 10.71 9.10
N SER A 29 -5.49 11.88 9.75
CA SER A 29 -6.43 12.96 9.51
C SER A 29 -6.38 13.47 8.06
N ALA A 30 -7.54 13.74 7.48
CA ALA A 30 -7.66 14.26 6.12
C ALA A 30 -6.94 15.60 5.96
N SER A 31 -7.00 16.46 6.96
CA SER A 31 -6.31 17.75 6.95
C SER A 31 -4.78 17.59 6.91
N SER A 32 -4.25 16.60 7.61
CA SER A 32 -2.82 16.27 7.58
C SER A 32 -2.38 15.80 6.20
N ILE A 33 -3.14 14.90 5.59
CA ILE A 33 -2.86 14.40 4.23
C ILE A 33 -2.90 15.56 3.23
N ASN A 34 -3.94 16.38 3.30
CA ASN A 34 -4.11 17.53 2.40
C ASN A 34 -2.94 18.52 2.50
N ARG A 35 -2.54 18.85 3.72
CA ARG A 35 -1.42 19.77 3.95
C ARG A 35 -0.12 19.24 3.37
N ARG A 36 0.17 17.95 3.58
CA ARG A 36 1.39 17.33 3.05
C ARG A 36 1.37 17.23 1.53
N LEU A 37 0.21 16.94 0.95
CA LEU A 37 0.03 16.93 -0.50
C LEU A 37 0.30 18.30 -1.10
N LEU A 38 -0.33 19.35 -0.55
CA LEU A 38 -0.13 20.74 -1.03
C LEU A 38 1.33 21.18 -0.91
N GLN A 39 1.99 20.82 0.18
CA GLN A 39 3.40 21.11 0.38
C GLN A 39 4.27 20.42 -0.67
N LEU A 40 3.99 19.17 -0.99
CA LEU A 40 4.71 18.43 -2.03
C LEU A 40 4.47 19.03 -3.42
N GLU A 41 3.24 19.40 -3.74
CA GLU A 41 2.91 20.08 -5.00
C GLU A 41 3.68 21.39 -5.14
N GLU A 42 3.81 22.15 -4.07
CA GLU A 42 4.61 23.38 -4.05
C GLU A 42 6.11 23.09 -4.28
N GLU A 43 6.67 22.10 -3.60
CA GLU A 43 8.07 21.71 -3.76
C GLU A 43 8.39 21.24 -5.19
N LEU A 44 7.49 20.48 -5.79
CA LEU A 44 7.65 19.95 -7.14
C LEU A 44 7.26 20.95 -8.23
N GLY A 45 6.57 22.02 -7.85
CA GLY A 45 6.13 23.05 -8.80
C GLY A 45 5.02 22.60 -9.74
N SER A 46 4.27 21.55 -9.40
CA SER A 46 3.22 21.01 -10.25
C SER A 46 2.08 20.44 -9.42
N PRO A 47 0.81 20.68 -9.81
CA PRO A 47 -0.30 19.96 -9.23
C PRO A 47 -0.19 18.47 -9.54
N LEU A 48 -0.42 17.63 -8.54
CA LEU A 48 -0.35 16.18 -8.68
C LEU A 48 -1.74 15.57 -8.86
N PHE A 49 -2.78 16.27 -8.40
CA PHE A 49 -4.16 15.83 -8.52
C PHE A 49 -5.06 16.96 -9.03
N LEU A 50 -6.04 16.56 -9.82
CA LEU A 50 -7.18 17.40 -10.14
C LEU A 50 -8.25 17.23 -9.06
N ARG A 51 -8.66 18.33 -8.45
CA ARG A 51 -9.68 18.36 -7.40
C ARG A 51 -11.04 18.59 -8.05
N GLN A 52 -11.86 17.55 -8.08
CA GLN A 52 -13.20 17.58 -8.67
C GLN A 52 -14.24 17.28 -7.60
N LYS A 53 -15.51 17.60 -7.86
CA LYS A 53 -16.62 17.22 -6.97
C LYS A 53 -16.72 15.71 -6.76
N SER A 54 -16.37 14.93 -7.78
CA SER A 54 -16.34 13.47 -7.76
C SER A 54 -15.12 12.88 -7.05
N GLY A 55 -14.13 13.70 -6.66
CA GLY A 55 -12.94 13.27 -5.96
C GLY A 55 -11.65 13.80 -6.56
N MET A 56 -10.59 13.05 -6.37
CA MET A 56 -9.24 13.39 -6.78
C MET A 56 -8.78 12.49 -7.91
N ARG A 57 -8.28 13.08 -9.00
CA ARG A 57 -7.70 12.35 -10.13
C ARG A 57 -6.26 12.78 -10.34
N PRO A 58 -5.32 11.86 -10.58
CA PRO A 58 -3.94 12.24 -10.87
C PRO A 58 -3.85 13.09 -12.14
N THR A 59 -3.00 14.13 -12.10
CA THR A 59 -2.55 14.83 -13.29
C THR A 59 -1.49 14.00 -14.02
N ALA A 60 -1.02 14.45 -15.19
CA ALA A 60 0.13 13.82 -15.85
C ALA A 60 1.36 13.78 -14.92
N ALA A 61 1.64 14.88 -14.21
CA ALA A 61 2.71 14.90 -13.20
C ALA A 61 2.44 13.92 -12.05
N GLY A 62 1.19 13.83 -11.60
CA GLY A 62 0.78 12.86 -10.59
C GLY A 62 0.99 11.42 -11.02
N GLU A 63 0.70 11.07 -12.27
CA GLU A 63 0.94 9.73 -12.81
C GLU A 63 2.43 9.37 -12.83
N VAL A 64 3.30 10.30 -13.21
CA VAL A 64 4.75 10.11 -13.17
C VAL A 64 5.22 9.84 -11.74
N LEU A 65 4.77 10.66 -10.80
CA LEU A 65 5.13 10.50 -9.40
C LEU A 65 4.60 9.18 -8.82
N LEU A 66 3.36 8.81 -9.12
CA LEU A 66 2.74 7.57 -8.63
C LEU A 66 3.49 6.33 -9.12
N ALA A 67 3.95 6.32 -10.37
CA ALA A 67 4.77 5.23 -10.90
C ALA A 67 6.06 5.08 -10.09
N HIS A 68 6.72 6.19 -9.78
CA HIS A 68 7.92 6.20 -8.94
C HIS A 68 7.63 5.75 -7.51
N ILE A 69 6.55 6.26 -6.90
CA ILE A 69 6.13 5.88 -5.55
C ILE A 69 5.89 4.37 -5.45
N ARG A 70 5.14 3.82 -6.37
CA ARG A 70 4.81 2.39 -6.38
C ARG A 70 6.05 1.53 -6.54
N GLN A 71 6.97 1.93 -7.40
CA GLN A 71 8.25 1.24 -7.54
C GLN A 71 9.09 1.32 -6.26
N THR A 72 9.16 2.49 -5.64
CA THR A 72 9.89 2.71 -4.39
C THR A 72 9.33 1.86 -3.25
N LEU A 73 8.01 1.79 -3.12
CA LEU A 73 7.37 0.96 -2.09
C LEU A 73 7.62 -0.54 -2.33
N ARG A 74 7.61 -1.00 -3.58
CA ARG A 74 7.95 -2.38 -3.90
C ARG A 74 9.41 -2.70 -3.58
N ASP A 75 10.33 -1.80 -3.88
CA ASP A 75 11.74 -1.96 -3.57
C ASP A 75 11.99 -2.02 -2.06
N ALA A 76 11.26 -1.20 -1.29
CA ALA A 76 11.32 -1.23 0.17
C ALA A 76 10.86 -2.59 0.73
N ASP A 77 9.79 -3.15 0.20
CA ASP A 77 9.29 -4.47 0.58
C ASP A 77 10.30 -5.57 0.26
N ARG A 78 10.92 -5.52 -0.90
CA ARG A 78 11.98 -6.46 -1.29
C ARG A 78 13.17 -6.41 -0.35
N MET A 79 13.60 -5.20 0.00
CA MET A 79 14.68 -5.00 0.96
C MET A 79 14.33 -5.57 2.32
N ALA A 80 13.14 -5.29 2.84
CA ALA A 80 12.68 -5.81 4.12
C ALA A 80 12.68 -7.34 4.14
N ASN A 81 12.25 -7.97 3.06
CA ASN A 81 12.26 -9.43 2.91
C ASN A 81 13.69 -10.00 2.92
N ARG A 82 14.63 -9.35 2.22
CA ARG A 82 16.03 -9.78 2.22
C ARG A 82 16.67 -9.66 3.59
N LEU A 83 16.37 -8.60 4.34
CA LEU A 83 16.84 -8.43 5.70
C LEU A 83 16.32 -9.53 6.63
N GLU A 84 15.07 -9.93 6.46
CA GLU A 84 14.51 -11.02 7.25
C GLU A 84 15.13 -12.38 6.91
N GLU A 85 15.44 -12.64 5.64
CA GLU A 85 16.18 -13.82 5.21
C GLU A 85 17.55 -13.89 5.88
N LEU A 86 18.25 -12.75 5.99
CA LEU A 86 19.54 -12.65 6.64
C LEU A 86 19.48 -12.86 8.16
N ARG A 87 18.35 -12.60 8.80
CA ARG A 87 18.15 -12.85 10.23
C ARG A 87 18.05 -14.34 10.56
N GLY A 88 18.07 -15.21 9.56
CA GLY A 88 17.97 -16.64 9.77
C GLY A 88 16.58 -17.07 10.23
N THR A 89 15.53 -16.34 9.84
CA THR A 89 14.17 -16.83 9.99
C THR A 89 14.05 -18.07 9.11
N HIS A 90 14.14 -19.22 9.76
CA HIS A 90 14.08 -20.52 9.09
C HIS A 90 12.66 -20.76 8.59
N GLY A 91 12.50 -20.94 7.27
CA GLY A 91 11.25 -21.27 6.64
C GLY A 91 10.98 -20.43 5.40
N ALA A 92 10.32 -21.04 4.44
CA ALA A 92 9.85 -20.33 3.26
C ALA A 92 8.78 -19.31 3.64
N ARG A 93 8.80 -18.15 2.98
CA ARG A 93 7.75 -17.14 3.12
C ARG A 93 6.88 -17.16 1.89
N VAL A 94 5.59 -17.25 2.12
CA VAL A 94 4.59 -17.17 1.06
C VAL A 94 3.76 -15.92 1.27
N ARG A 95 3.69 -15.08 0.24
CA ARG A 95 2.80 -13.91 0.21
C ARG A 95 1.66 -14.20 -0.74
N ILE A 96 0.44 -14.02 -0.24
CA ILE A 96 -0.77 -14.21 -1.03
C ILE A 96 -1.51 -12.89 -1.10
N SER A 97 -1.77 -12.42 -2.31
CA SER A 97 -2.70 -11.32 -2.56
C SER A 97 -4.02 -11.92 -3.01
N ALA A 98 -5.09 -11.65 -2.28
CA ALA A 98 -6.41 -12.17 -2.58
C ALA A 98 -7.44 -11.06 -2.57
N MET A 99 -8.51 -11.26 -3.33
CA MET A 99 -9.68 -10.40 -3.26
C MET A 99 -10.30 -10.48 -1.87
N GLN A 100 -10.82 -9.38 -1.36
CA GLN A 100 -11.36 -9.29 -0.01
C GLN A 100 -12.37 -10.38 0.32
N GLY A 101 -13.26 -10.73 -0.62
CA GLY A 101 -14.24 -11.80 -0.42
C GLY A 101 -13.64 -13.18 -0.19
N LEU A 102 -12.45 -13.46 -0.71
CA LEU A 102 -11.74 -14.72 -0.49
C LEU A 102 -11.01 -14.74 0.86
N THR A 103 -10.57 -13.59 1.38
CA THR A 103 -9.89 -13.50 2.67
C THR A 103 -10.82 -13.77 3.85
N GLU A 104 -12.11 -13.54 3.68
CA GLU A 104 -13.12 -13.79 4.71
C GLU A 104 -13.73 -15.21 4.63
N GLY A 105 -13.62 -15.87 3.48
CA GLY A 105 -14.27 -17.17 3.22
C GLY A 105 -13.30 -18.35 3.18
N LEU A 106 -12.98 -18.80 1.99
CA LEU A 106 -12.24 -20.05 1.73
C LEU A 106 -10.78 -19.98 2.20
N LEU A 107 -10.11 -18.82 2.05
CA LEU A 107 -8.69 -18.67 2.29
C LEU A 107 -8.25 -19.01 3.73
N PRO A 108 -8.96 -18.59 4.81
CA PRO A 108 -8.60 -18.98 6.15
C PRO A 108 -8.58 -20.48 6.39
N ARG A 109 -9.50 -21.23 5.79
CA ARG A 109 -9.54 -22.70 5.88
C ARG A 109 -8.33 -23.33 5.20
N VAL A 110 -8.03 -22.91 3.97
CA VAL A 110 -6.89 -23.42 3.20
C VAL A 110 -5.58 -23.12 3.92
N LEU A 111 -5.44 -21.92 4.48
CA LEU A 111 -4.25 -21.52 5.23
C LEU A 111 -4.08 -22.28 6.54
N ALA A 112 -5.16 -22.56 7.25
CA ALA A 112 -5.12 -23.36 8.48
C ALA A 112 -4.62 -24.77 8.19
N GLU A 113 -5.16 -25.41 7.14
CA GLU A 113 -4.73 -26.74 6.70
C GLU A 113 -3.27 -26.74 6.24
N PHE A 114 -2.86 -25.71 5.47
CA PHE A 114 -1.47 -25.55 5.03
C PHE A 114 -0.50 -25.41 6.20
N ARG A 115 -0.86 -24.63 7.23
CA ARG A 115 -0.02 -24.42 8.42
C ARG A 115 0.15 -25.70 9.24
N GLU A 116 -0.87 -26.54 9.33
CA GLU A 116 -0.78 -27.84 9.99
C GLU A 116 0.23 -28.76 9.30
N ASN A 117 0.25 -28.76 7.97
CA ASN A 117 1.15 -29.57 7.16
C ASN A 117 2.55 -28.98 6.99
N HIS A 118 2.68 -27.68 7.10
CA HIS A 118 3.93 -26.92 6.88
C HIS A 118 4.18 -25.88 7.98
N PRO A 119 4.46 -26.29 9.22
CA PRO A 119 4.59 -25.34 10.33
C PRO A 119 5.79 -24.39 10.25
N ALA A 120 6.79 -24.73 9.42
CA ALA A 120 7.98 -23.91 9.21
C ALA A 120 7.77 -22.79 8.17
N VAL A 121 6.64 -22.77 7.47
CA VAL A 121 6.34 -21.78 6.43
C VAL A 121 5.53 -20.63 7.02
N SER A 122 6.03 -19.42 6.80
CA SER A 122 5.32 -18.19 7.14
C SER A 122 4.47 -17.76 5.95
N VAL A 123 3.18 -17.47 6.19
CA VAL A 123 2.24 -17.04 5.17
C VAL A 123 1.72 -15.65 5.52
N THR A 124 1.84 -14.72 4.60
CA THR A 124 1.28 -13.37 4.72
C THR A 124 0.21 -13.17 3.66
N VAL A 125 -0.95 -12.74 4.07
CA VAL A 125 -2.09 -12.50 3.19
C VAL A 125 -2.36 -11.00 3.10
N HIS A 126 -2.41 -10.48 1.88
CA HIS A 126 -2.82 -9.11 1.61
C HIS A 126 -4.19 -9.10 0.94
N ALA A 127 -5.17 -8.53 1.61
CA ALA A 127 -6.47 -8.30 1.01
C ALA A 127 -6.40 -7.13 0.03
N ARG A 128 -6.91 -7.32 -1.18
CA ARG A 128 -7.05 -6.27 -2.18
C ARG A 128 -8.52 -5.99 -2.44
N VAL A 129 -8.86 -4.72 -2.39
CA VAL A 129 -10.17 -4.24 -2.84
C VAL A 129 -10.03 -3.91 -4.32
N LEU A 130 -10.92 -4.45 -5.14
CA LEU A 130 -11.05 -4.02 -6.51
C LEU A 130 -11.65 -2.62 -6.49
N GLY A 131 -10.83 -1.64 -6.76
CA GLY A 131 -11.23 -0.26 -6.95
C GLY A 131 -11.41 0.05 -8.41
#